data_69417f4e4609f7f1aaf1d94e9168b3e6
#
_entry.id   69417f4e4609f7f1aaf1d94e9168b3e6
#
_cell.length_a   1.000
_cell.length_b   1.000
_cell.length_c   1.000
_cell.angle_alpha   90.00
_cell.angle_beta   90.00
_cell.angle_gamma   90.00
#
_symmetry.space_group_name_H-M   'P 1'
#
loop_
_entity.id
_entity.type
_entity.pdbx_description
1 polymer ?
#
loop_
_entity_poly.entity_id
_entity_poly.type
_entity_poly.pdbx_seq_one_letter_code
_entity_poly.pdbx_strand_id
1 'polypeptide(L)'
;LSENNYYVGMIDIDKENLNKESENISNSIAIEGDVTNQDSIKNALDTFSKTPDLIVNNAGIVIFGGLEEQSIEDFKKSVDVSLIGSYLVSRLAIDSMIKKGSGCIINMSSINGVHPGPGTGGYPPAKAGIVSLTQQMSIEWGPYGIRTNSIAPGFIDAGMSKPIYAVNKVRELRGNAVPIKKLGEAEDIANAVLFLASENASYINGHNLVVDGGVINSVLGQLPRD
;
A
#
# COMPACT_ATOMS: atom_id res chain seq x y z
N LEU A 1 -3.43 6.47 12.09
CA LEU A 1 -4.13 7.72 11.66
C LEU A 1 -5.10 8.19 12.74
N SER A 2 -6.02 7.35 13.20
CA SER A 2 -7.03 7.74 14.19
C SER A 2 -6.41 8.29 15.48
N GLU A 3 -5.36 7.68 16.01
CA GLU A 3 -4.60 8.15 17.17
C GLU A 3 -3.89 9.51 16.94
N ASN A 4 -3.73 9.89 15.67
CA ASN A 4 -3.17 11.17 15.25
C ASN A 4 -4.26 12.16 14.79
N ASN A 5 -5.46 12.04 15.35
CA ASN A 5 -6.61 12.94 15.14
C ASN A 5 -7.19 12.95 13.72
N TYR A 6 -6.91 11.96 12.88
CA TYR A 6 -7.60 11.80 11.62
C TYR A 6 -8.99 11.17 11.84
N TYR A 7 -10.00 11.64 11.11
CA TYR A 7 -11.22 10.89 10.90
C TYR A 7 -11.01 9.92 9.74
N VAL A 8 -11.15 8.61 10.00
CA VAL A 8 -10.72 7.57 9.06
C VAL A 8 -11.90 6.87 8.42
N GLY A 9 -12.05 6.98 7.11
CA GLY A 9 -12.89 6.09 6.31
C GLY A 9 -12.12 4.81 6.01
N MET A 10 -12.54 3.70 6.59
CA MET A 10 -11.97 2.39 6.35
C MET A 10 -12.80 1.68 5.28
N ILE A 11 -12.18 1.38 4.14
CA ILE A 11 -12.85 0.74 3.00
C ILE A 11 -12.24 -0.65 2.79
N ASP A 12 -13.07 -1.68 2.80
CA ASP A 12 -12.67 -3.06 2.49
C ASP A 12 -13.85 -3.82 1.87
N ILE A 13 -13.56 -4.86 1.10
CA ILE A 13 -14.55 -5.78 0.56
C ILE A 13 -15.04 -6.78 1.62
N ASP A 14 -14.20 -7.06 2.62
CA ASP A 14 -14.52 -7.95 3.75
C ASP A 14 -15.26 -7.18 4.85
N LYS A 15 -16.56 -7.08 4.69
CA LYS A 15 -17.45 -6.35 5.60
C LYS A 15 -17.38 -6.83 7.05
N GLU A 16 -17.22 -8.14 7.27
CA GLU A 16 -17.21 -8.71 8.63
C GLU A 16 -15.96 -8.26 9.38
N ASN A 17 -14.77 -8.45 8.80
CA ASN A 17 -13.53 -7.99 9.39
C ASN A 17 -13.46 -6.46 9.48
N LEU A 18 -13.96 -5.74 8.48
CA LEU A 18 -14.03 -4.29 8.48
C LEU A 18 -14.81 -3.74 9.67
N ASN A 19 -16.00 -4.27 9.94
CA ASN A 19 -16.82 -3.87 11.08
C ASN A 19 -16.13 -4.17 12.41
N LYS A 20 -15.57 -5.38 12.55
CA LYS A 20 -14.85 -5.79 13.74
C LYS A 20 -13.64 -4.88 14.05
N GLU A 21 -12.87 -4.53 13.02
CA GLU A 21 -11.71 -3.63 13.20
C GLU A 21 -12.17 -2.20 13.53
N SER A 22 -13.25 -1.71 12.92
CA SER A 22 -13.76 -0.36 13.17
C SER A 22 -14.27 -0.15 14.58
N GLU A 23 -14.80 -1.20 15.24
CA GLU A 23 -15.23 -1.14 16.65
C GLU A 23 -14.05 -0.84 17.59
N ASN A 24 -12.82 -1.22 17.21
CA ASN A 24 -11.61 -1.02 18.00
C ASN A 24 -10.88 0.29 17.66
N ILE A 25 -11.31 1.01 16.62
CA ILE A 25 -10.64 2.22 16.14
C ILE A 25 -11.56 3.43 16.37
N SER A 26 -11.19 4.27 17.31
CA SER A 26 -11.91 5.53 17.55
C SER A 26 -11.82 6.46 16.34
N ASN A 27 -12.82 7.31 16.16
CA ASN A 27 -12.84 8.32 15.09
C ASN A 27 -12.72 7.69 13.67
N SER A 28 -13.40 6.56 13.46
CA SER A 28 -13.43 5.86 12.17
C SER A 28 -14.86 5.54 11.73
N ILE A 29 -15.02 5.25 10.45
CA ILE A 29 -16.24 4.69 9.86
C ILE A 29 -15.86 3.52 8.94
N ALA A 30 -16.58 2.41 9.10
CA ALA A 30 -16.49 1.25 8.22
C ALA A 30 -17.36 1.46 6.98
N ILE A 31 -16.80 1.26 5.80
CA ILE A 31 -17.50 1.44 4.52
C ILE A 31 -17.16 0.24 3.63
N GLU A 32 -18.15 -0.59 3.33
CA GLU A 32 -17.95 -1.69 2.38
C GLU A 32 -17.63 -1.16 0.99
N GLY A 33 -16.55 -1.67 0.35
CA GLY A 33 -16.17 -1.22 -0.98
C GLY A 33 -15.17 -2.14 -1.66
N ASP A 34 -15.40 -2.38 -2.96
CA ASP A 34 -14.53 -3.15 -3.84
C ASP A 34 -13.76 -2.20 -4.74
N VAL A 35 -12.43 -2.16 -4.58
CA VAL A 35 -11.53 -1.29 -5.35
C VAL A 35 -11.49 -1.62 -6.85
N THR A 36 -12.02 -2.78 -7.26
CA THR A 36 -12.12 -3.17 -8.67
C THR A 36 -13.44 -2.71 -9.32
N ASN A 37 -14.36 -2.15 -8.52
CA ASN A 37 -15.70 -1.75 -8.98
C ASN A 37 -15.89 -0.23 -8.80
N GLN A 38 -16.06 0.48 -9.91
CA GLN A 38 -16.19 1.93 -9.93
C GLN A 38 -17.40 2.43 -9.11
N ASP A 39 -18.56 1.79 -9.25
CA ASP A 39 -19.77 2.23 -8.57
C ASP A 39 -19.68 1.95 -7.07
N SER A 40 -19.02 0.85 -6.68
CA SER A 40 -18.75 0.53 -5.28
C SER A 40 -17.89 1.61 -4.63
N ILE A 41 -16.78 2.01 -5.25
CA ILE A 41 -15.90 3.05 -4.70
C ILE A 41 -16.57 4.42 -4.73
N LYS A 42 -17.36 4.75 -5.76
CA LYS A 42 -18.13 5.98 -5.78
C LYS A 42 -19.11 6.05 -4.58
N ASN A 43 -19.86 4.99 -4.35
CA ASN A 43 -20.76 4.90 -3.20
C ASN A 43 -20.01 4.99 -1.86
N ALA A 44 -18.82 4.39 -1.78
CA ALA A 44 -17.98 4.47 -0.58
C ALA A 44 -17.52 5.92 -0.31
N LEU A 45 -17.08 6.65 -1.32
CA LEU A 45 -16.70 8.06 -1.20
C LEU A 45 -17.90 8.95 -0.85
N ASP A 46 -19.06 8.70 -1.45
CA ASP A 46 -20.32 9.41 -1.12
C ASP A 46 -20.73 9.15 0.35
N THR A 47 -20.56 7.93 0.84
CA THR A 47 -20.80 7.55 2.24
C THR A 47 -19.84 8.23 3.19
N PHE A 48 -18.56 8.32 2.84
CA PHE A 48 -17.55 9.08 3.61
C PHE A 48 -17.91 10.56 3.70
N SER A 49 -18.58 11.10 2.69
CA SER A 49 -19.21 12.44 2.66
C SER A 49 -18.27 13.62 2.93
N LYS A 50 -16.96 13.42 2.85
CA LYS A 50 -15.94 14.47 3.06
C LYS A 50 -14.90 14.41 1.94
N THR A 51 -14.34 15.56 1.58
CA THR A 51 -13.15 15.59 0.74
C THR A 51 -11.96 15.03 1.54
N PRO A 52 -11.31 13.96 1.08
CA PRO A 52 -10.15 13.44 1.80
C PRO A 52 -8.99 14.43 1.82
N ASP A 53 -8.30 14.51 2.96
CA ASP A 53 -6.98 15.15 3.07
C ASP A 53 -5.87 14.17 2.69
N LEU A 54 -6.11 12.90 3.01
CA LEU A 54 -5.19 11.80 2.80
C LEU A 54 -5.93 10.60 2.22
N ILE A 55 -5.37 10.03 1.15
CA ILE A 55 -5.77 8.72 0.63
C ILE A 55 -4.60 7.75 0.84
N VAL A 56 -4.89 6.59 1.40
CA VAL A 56 -3.92 5.48 1.50
C VAL A 56 -4.46 4.30 0.69
N ASN A 57 -3.92 4.10 -0.50
CA ASN A 57 -4.24 2.96 -1.35
C ASN A 57 -3.48 1.73 -0.86
N ASN A 58 -4.07 1.03 0.10
CA ASN A 58 -3.48 -0.13 0.76
C ASN A 58 -4.00 -1.47 0.21
N ALA A 59 -5.17 -1.49 -0.41
CA ALA A 59 -5.75 -2.69 -0.98
C ALA A 59 -4.79 -3.39 -1.95
N GLY A 60 -4.63 -4.69 -1.80
CA GLY A 60 -3.72 -5.48 -2.62
C GLY A 60 -3.79 -6.96 -2.26
N ILE A 61 -3.48 -7.80 -3.23
CA ILE A 61 -3.45 -9.25 -3.06
C ILE A 61 -2.17 -9.82 -3.66
N VAL A 62 -1.72 -10.94 -3.12
CA VAL A 62 -0.73 -11.80 -3.74
C VAL A 62 -1.37 -13.18 -4.00
N ILE A 63 -1.27 -13.64 -5.24
CA ILE A 63 -1.63 -15.00 -5.63
C ILE A 63 -0.32 -15.70 -5.94
N PHE A 64 0.02 -16.70 -5.13
CA PHE A 64 1.28 -17.42 -5.26
C PHE A 64 1.24 -18.36 -6.45
N GLY A 65 2.37 -18.52 -7.11
CA GLY A 65 2.61 -19.37 -8.27
C GLY A 65 3.68 -18.79 -9.19
N GLY A 66 4.44 -19.63 -9.89
CA GLY A 66 5.36 -19.20 -10.96
C GLY A 66 4.59 -18.63 -12.15
N LEU A 67 5.26 -17.88 -13.02
CA LEU A 67 4.61 -17.30 -14.21
C LEU A 67 4.06 -18.37 -15.17
N GLU A 68 4.68 -19.55 -15.19
CA GLU A 68 4.27 -20.72 -15.96
C GLU A 68 3.05 -21.47 -15.37
N GLU A 69 2.78 -21.27 -14.08
CA GLU A 69 1.71 -21.95 -13.34
C GLU A 69 0.48 -21.03 -13.15
N GLN A 70 0.69 -19.73 -13.13
CA GLN A 70 -0.35 -18.77 -12.82
C GLN A 70 -1.34 -18.62 -13.99
N SER A 71 -2.63 -18.70 -13.71
CA SER A 71 -3.66 -18.42 -14.72
C SER A 71 -3.65 -16.96 -15.16
N ILE A 72 -4.14 -16.68 -16.37
CA ILE A 72 -4.30 -15.30 -16.86
C ILE A 72 -5.25 -14.51 -15.96
N GLU A 73 -6.28 -15.16 -15.44
CA GLU A 73 -7.28 -14.60 -14.54
C GLU A 73 -6.64 -14.17 -13.21
N ASP A 74 -5.79 -15.00 -12.63
CA ASP A 74 -5.09 -14.70 -11.37
C ASP A 74 -4.08 -13.55 -11.55
N PHE A 75 -3.36 -13.57 -12.68
CA PHE A 75 -2.46 -12.47 -13.04
C PHE A 75 -3.24 -11.15 -13.16
N LYS A 76 -4.33 -11.13 -13.94
CA LYS A 76 -5.21 -9.97 -14.09
C LYS A 76 -5.77 -9.50 -12.75
N LYS A 77 -6.27 -10.42 -11.93
CA LYS A 77 -6.80 -10.09 -10.60
C LYS A 77 -5.77 -9.40 -9.72
N SER A 78 -4.51 -9.84 -9.75
CA SER A 78 -3.42 -9.19 -9.01
C SER A 78 -3.19 -7.75 -9.48
N VAL A 79 -3.26 -7.50 -10.79
CA VAL A 79 -3.14 -6.16 -11.40
C VAL A 79 -4.37 -5.32 -11.11
N ASP A 80 -5.57 -5.87 -11.28
CA ASP A 80 -6.83 -5.15 -11.10
C ASP A 80 -6.98 -4.64 -9.67
N VAL A 81 -6.76 -5.50 -8.68
CA VAL A 81 -6.88 -5.09 -7.26
C VAL A 81 -5.79 -4.09 -6.89
N SER A 82 -4.51 -4.41 -7.18
CA SER A 82 -3.41 -3.61 -6.65
C SER A 82 -3.18 -2.32 -7.43
N LEU A 83 -3.11 -2.39 -8.76
CA LEU A 83 -2.75 -1.24 -9.60
C LEU A 83 -3.98 -0.45 -10.05
N ILE A 84 -4.94 -1.12 -10.68
CA ILE A 84 -6.13 -0.44 -11.21
C ILE A 84 -6.99 0.07 -10.06
N GLY A 85 -7.12 -0.70 -8.96
CA GLY A 85 -7.84 -0.27 -7.76
C GLY A 85 -7.25 1.01 -7.14
N SER A 86 -5.92 1.09 -7.03
CA SER A 86 -5.26 2.31 -6.53
C SER A 86 -5.52 3.52 -7.44
N TYR A 87 -5.51 3.33 -8.76
CA TYR A 87 -5.87 4.37 -9.72
C TYR A 87 -7.33 4.78 -9.57
N LEU A 88 -8.25 3.81 -9.51
CA LEU A 88 -9.68 4.05 -9.45
C LEU A 88 -10.09 4.87 -8.23
N VAL A 89 -9.64 4.48 -7.03
CA VAL A 89 -9.90 5.22 -5.79
C VAL A 89 -9.39 6.65 -5.90
N SER A 90 -8.14 6.82 -6.34
CA SER A 90 -7.53 8.13 -6.48
C SER A 90 -8.25 8.99 -7.53
N ARG A 91 -8.61 8.40 -8.69
CA ARG A 91 -9.30 9.11 -9.78
C ARG A 91 -10.69 9.61 -9.37
N LEU A 92 -11.42 8.82 -8.58
CA LEU A 92 -12.77 9.21 -8.13
C LEU A 92 -12.75 10.29 -7.05
N ALA A 93 -11.69 10.38 -6.26
CA ALA A 93 -11.55 11.38 -5.21
C ALA A 93 -10.88 12.69 -5.69
N ILE A 94 -10.09 12.64 -6.77
CA ILE A 94 -9.18 13.73 -7.15
C ILE A 94 -9.89 15.06 -7.43
N ASP A 95 -11.07 15.05 -8.05
CA ASP A 95 -11.78 16.27 -8.42
C ASP A 95 -12.15 17.12 -7.18
N SER A 96 -12.48 16.46 -6.06
CA SER A 96 -12.75 17.13 -4.79
C SER A 96 -11.48 17.67 -4.14
N MET A 97 -10.37 16.94 -4.23
CA MET A 97 -9.06 17.37 -3.72
C MET A 97 -8.51 18.55 -4.53
N ILE A 98 -8.65 18.54 -5.86
CA ILE A 98 -8.27 19.66 -6.74
C ILE A 98 -9.07 20.92 -6.37
N LYS A 99 -10.38 20.81 -6.19
CA LYS A 99 -11.21 21.94 -5.76
C LYS A 99 -10.79 22.50 -4.41
N LYS A 100 -10.31 21.64 -3.51
CA LYS A 100 -9.78 22.04 -2.21
C LYS A 100 -8.39 22.69 -2.31
N GLY A 101 -7.61 22.35 -3.35
CA GLY A 101 -6.25 22.87 -3.56
C GLY A 101 -5.19 22.24 -2.66
N SER A 102 -5.49 21.09 -2.04
CA SER A 102 -4.53 20.38 -1.19
C SER A 102 -4.89 18.92 -1.00
N GLY A 103 -3.89 18.06 -0.82
CA GLY A 103 -4.10 16.65 -0.52
C GLY A 103 -2.82 15.83 -0.55
N CYS A 104 -2.92 14.62 -0.01
CA CYS A 104 -1.84 13.65 -0.04
C CYS A 104 -2.39 12.27 -0.46
N ILE A 105 -1.69 11.62 -1.37
CA ILE A 105 -2.00 10.24 -1.79
C ILE A 105 -0.78 9.37 -1.52
N ILE A 106 -0.98 8.27 -0.83
CA ILE A 106 0.07 7.29 -0.52
C ILE A 106 -0.36 5.94 -1.09
N ASN A 107 0.43 5.43 -2.02
CA ASN A 107 0.19 4.15 -2.66
C ASN A 107 1.08 3.06 -2.04
N MET A 108 0.52 1.92 -1.66
CA MET A 108 1.30 0.79 -1.16
C MET A 108 1.88 -0.01 -2.31
N SER A 109 3.18 0.23 -2.59
CA SER A 109 4.01 -0.62 -3.44
C SER A 109 4.49 -1.87 -2.66
N SER A 110 5.67 -2.34 -2.91
CA SER A 110 6.37 -3.43 -2.22
C SER A 110 7.84 -3.42 -2.61
N ILE A 111 8.71 -4.02 -1.81
CA ILE A 111 10.07 -4.35 -2.27
C ILE A 111 10.02 -5.25 -3.51
N ASN A 112 8.98 -6.07 -3.69
CA ASN A 112 8.75 -6.84 -4.92
C ASN A 112 8.48 -5.98 -6.16
N GLY A 113 8.04 -4.75 -6.00
CA GLY A 113 7.93 -3.77 -7.09
C GLY A 113 9.27 -3.12 -7.47
N VAL A 114 10.32 -3.30 -6.65
CA VAL A 114 11.68 -2.79 -6.86
C VAL A 114 12.61 -3.93 -7.28
N HIS A 115 12.58 -5.05 -6.54
CA HIS A 115 13.34 -6.27 -6.80
C HIS A 115 12.40 -7.47 -6.70
N PRO A 116 11.91 -7.99 -7.82
CA PRO A 116 10.91 -9.06 -7.83
C PRO A 116 11.48 -10.37 -7.26
N GLY A 117 10.67 -11.03 -6.43
CA GLY A 117 10.93 -12.37 -5.93
C GLY A 117 10.18 -13.44 -6.74
N PRO A 118 10.70 -14.67 -6.82
CA PRO A 118 10.05 -15.76 -7.55
C PRO A 118 8.74 -16.21 -6.88
N GLY A 119 7.84 -16.83 -7.66
CA GLY A 119 6.62 -17.49 -7.16
C GLY A 119 5.52 -16.53 -6.70
N THR A 120 5.52 -15.29 -7.16
CA THR A 120 4.53 -14.26 -6.79
C THR A 120 3.75 -13.69 -8.00
N GLY A 121 3.89 -14.31 -9.16
CA GLY A 121 3.10 -14.10 -10.38
C GLY A 121 2.93 -12.64 -10.79
N GLY A 122 1.69 -12.17 -10.89
CA GLY A 122 1.32 -10.81 -11.28
C GLY A 122 1.56 -9.73 -10.20
N TYR A 123 1.93 -10.12 -8.98
CA TYR A 123 2.12 -9.16 -7.88
C TYR A 123 3.29 -8.19 -8.10
N PRO A 124 4.52 -8.65 -8.45
CA PRO A 124 5.63 -7.72 -8.71
C PRO A 124 5.35 -6.73 -9.86
N PRO A 125 4.84 -7.14 -11.03
CA PRO A 125 4.46 -6.20 -12.08
C PRO A 125 3.42 -5.17 -11.63
N ALA A 126 2.40 -5.59 -10.86
CA ALA A 126 1.40 -4.67 -10.31
C ALA A 126 2.05 -3.65 -9.36
N LYS A 127 2.93 -4.09 -8.45
CA LYS A 127 3.60 -3.23 -7.48
C LYS A 127 4.67 -2.32 -8.12
N ALA A 128 5.32 -2.74 -9.19
CA ALA A 128 6.17 -1.87 -10.03
C ALA A 128 5.32 -0.82 -10.76
N GLY A 129 4.16 -1.23 -11.30
CA GLY A 129 3.20 -0.32 -11.91
C GLY A 129 2.72 0.78 -10.96
N ILE A 130 2.52 0.46 -9.66
CA ILE A 130 2.19 1.46 -8.63
C ILE A 130 3.27 2.53 -8.50
N VAL A 131 4.55 2.18 -8.57
CA VAL A 131 5.64 3.16 -8.52
C VAL A 131 5.55 4.13 -9.70
N SER A 132 5.38 3.60 -10.91
CA SER A 132 5.21 4.43 -12.12
C SER A 132 3.94 5.28 -12.06
N LEU A 133 2.82 4.70 -11.63
CA LEU A 133 1.55 5.43 -11.43
C LEU A 133 1.71 6.58 -10.42
N THR A 134 2.43 6.35 -9.32
CA THR A 134 2.72 7.38 -8.31
C THR A 134 3.49 8.55 -8.91
N GLN A 135 4.50 8.27 -9.72
CA GLN A 135 5.28 9.31 -10.42
C GLN A 135 4.40 10.11 -11.38
N GLN A 136 3.55 9.43 -12.16
CA GLN A 136 2.63 10.09 -13.08
C GLN A 136 1.62 10.98 -12.32
N MET A 137 0.99 10.47 -11.27
CA MET A 137 0.09 11.25 -10.42
C MET A 137 0.79 12.48 -9.82
N SER A 138 2.05 12.34 -9.39
CA SER A 138 2.81 13.42 -8.79
C SER A 138 3.06 14.59 -9.76
N ILE A 139 3.26 14.29 -11.04
CA ILE A 139 3.47 15.28 -12.09
C ILE A 139 2.15 15.96 -12.47
N GLU A 140 1.08 15.16 -12.64
CA GLU A 140 -0.19 15.67 -13.14
C GLU A 140 -0.99 16.42 -12.07
N TRP A 141 -0.91 15.97 -10.80
CA TRP A 141 -1.71 16.53 -9.70
C TRP A 141 -0.93 17.47 -8.78
N GLY A 142 0.41 17.46 -8.88
CA GLY A 142 1.27 18.39 -8.14
C GLY A 142 0.93 19.86 -8.34
N PRO A 143 0.64 20.35 -9.57
CA PRO A 143 0.21 21.72 -9.81
C PRO A 143 -1.05 22.17 -9.05
N TYR A 144 -1.85 21.21 -8.59
CA TYR A 144 -3.06 21.47 -7.80
C TYR A 144 -2.84 21.35 -6.28
N GLY A 145 -1.59 21.28 -5.83
CA GLY A 145 -1.26 21.18 -4.41
C GLY A 145 -1.42 19.77 -3.83
N ILE A 146 -1.44 18.72 -4.67
CA ILE A 146 -1.62 17.34 -4.24
C ILE A 146 -0.29 16.59 -4.39
N ARG A 147 0.22 16.07 -3.27
CA ARG A 147 1.42 15.25 -3.25
C ARG A 147 1.04 13.76 -3.37
N THR A 148 1.77 13.03 -4.20
CA THR A 148 1.58 11.59 -4.35
C THR A 148 2.90 10.88 -4.17
N ASN A 149 2.97 9.95 -3.21
CA ASN A 149 4.14 9.12 -2.96
C ASN A 149 3.75 7.66 -2.81
N SER A 150 4.71 6.76 -2.90
CA SER A 150 4.50 5.35 -2.59
C SER A 150 5.42 4.89 -1.47
N ILE A 151 4.98 3.85 -0.76
CA ILE A 151 5.80 3.13 0.22
C ILE A 151 6.01 1.72 -0.31
N ALA A 152 7.24 1.22 -0.21
CA ALA A 152 7.61 -0.15 -0.55
C ALA A 152 7.98 -0.91 0.73
N PRO A 153 7.01 -1.58 1.40
CA PRO A 153 7.27 -2.40 2.56
C PRO A 153 8.15 -3.60 2.24
N GLY A 154 9.02 -3.95 3.19
CA GLY A 154 9.80 -5.19 3.20
C GLY A 154 9.03 -6.37 3.80
N PHE A 155 9.74 -7.16 4.62
CA PHE A 155 9.16 -8.28 5.36
C PHE A 155 8.44 -7.77 6.61
N ILE A 156 7.14 -7.52 6.49
CA ILE A 156 6.31 -6.96 7.57
C ILE A 156 5.42 -8.07 8.18
N ASP A 157 5.47 -8.23 9.50
CA ASP A 157 4.66 -9.20 10.24
C ASP A 157 3.25 -8.65 10.50
N ALA A 158 2.51 -8.43 9.42
CA ALA A 158 1.16 -7.90 9.48
C ALA A 158 0.36 -8.28 8.22
N GLY A 159 -0.95 -8.06 8.27
CA GLY A 159 -1.86 -8.19 7.15
C GLY A 159 -1.72 -9.53 6.41
N MET A 160 -1.56 -9.49 5.08
CA MET A 160 -1.46 -10.68 4.23
C MET A 160 -0.24 -11.57 4.52
N SER A 161 0.78 -11.05 5.20
CA SER A 161 1.99 -11.82 5.55
C SER A 161 1.88 -12.55 6.89
N LYS A 162 0.89 -12.23 7.72
CA LYS A 162 0.71 -12.80 9.05
C LYS A 162 0.65 -14.33 9.06
N PRO A 163 -0.06 -15.02 8.13
CA PRO A 163 -0.05 -16.49 8.05
C PRO A 163 1.33 -17.07 7.71
N ILE A 164 2.15 -16.35 6.93
CA ILE A 164 3.50 -16.78 6.56
C ILE A 164 4.40 -16.78 7.80
N TYR A 165 4.29 -15.76 8.64
CA TYR A 165 5.11 -15.58 9.85
C TYR A 165 4.56 -16.31 11.08
N ALA A 166 3.39 -16.95 10.99
CA ALA A 166 2.93 -17.93 11.97
C ALA A 166 3.82 -19.19 11.99
N VAL A 167 4.56 -19.44 10.89
CA VAL A 167 5.56 -20.51 10.79
C VAL A 167 6.90 -20.02 11.35
N ASN A 168 7.25 -20.41 12.57
CA ASN A 168 8.45 -19.93 13.29
C ASN A 168 9.73 -20.01 12.46
N LYS A 169 9.97 -21.13 11.76
CA LYS A 169 11.15 -21.30 10.90
C LYS A 169 11.24 -20.23 9.81
N VAL A 170 10.11 -19.87 9.18
CA VAL A 170 10.07 -18.83 8.14
C VAL A 170 10.30 -17.46 8.76
N ARG A 171 9.68 -17.19 9.92
CA ARG A 171 9.87 -15.98 10.71
C ARG A 171 11.35 -15.74 11.02
N GLU A 172 12.01 -16.74 11.58
CA GLU A 172 13.44 -16.67 11.95
C GLU A 172 14.34 -16.47 10.71
N LEU A 173 14.13 -17.26 9.65
CA LEU A 173 14.92 -17.14 8.43
C LEU A 173 14.83 -15.75 7.81
N ARG A 174 13.62 -15.24 7.67
CA ARG A 174 13.41 -13.90 7.08
C ARG A 174 13.87 -12.80 8.01
N GLY A 175 13.60 -12.89 9.32
CA GLY A 175 14.09 -11.91 10.28
C GLY A 175 15.63 -11.83 10.30
N ASN A 176 16.30 -12.97 10.25
CA ASN A 176 17.77 -13.03 10.19
C ASN A 176 18.36 -12.56 8.85
N ALA A 177 17.60 -12.66 7.76
CA ALA A 177 18.01 -12.17 6.44
C ALA A 177 17.92 -10.63 6.35
N VAL A 178 17.06 -10.00 7.14
CA VAL A 178 16.98 -8.53 7.23
C VAL A 178 18.29 -8.00 7.86
N PRO A 179 18.94 -6.99 7.28
CA PRO A 179 20.17 -6.42 7.86
C PRO A 179 20.04 -5.97 9.31
N ILE A 180 18.90 -5.35 9.70
CA ILE A 180 18.64 -4.94 11.08
C ILE A 180 18.14 -6.09 11.98
N LYS A 181 18.15 -7.35 11.49
CA LYS A 181 17.91 -8.59 12.24
C LYS A 181 16.52 -8.70 12.89
N LYS A 182 15.51 -8.09 12.30
CA LYS A 182 14.11 -8.24 12.72
C LYS A 182 13.17 -8.10 11.52
N LEU A 183 11.96 -8.67 11.63
CA LEU A 183 10.85 -8.31 10.74
C LEU A 183 10.37 -6.89 11.08
N GLY A 184 9.84 -6.19 10.09
CA GLY A 184 9.09 -4.97 10.34
C GLY A 184 7.70 -5.28 10.91
N GLU A 185 7.10 -4.29 11.52
CA GLU A 185 5.76 -4.31 12.07
C GLU A 185 4.83 -3.37 11.30
N ALA A 186 3.51 -3.52 11.47
CA ALA A 186 2.54 -2.63 10.84
C ALA A 186 2.80 -1.16 11.17
N GLU A 187 3.28 -0.91 12.39
CA GLU A 187 3.57 0.43 12.90
C GLU A 187 4.76 1.10 12.18
N ASP A 188 5.75 0.34 11.73
CA ASP A 188 6.85 0.87 10.91
C ASP A 188 6.32 1.49 9.61
N ILE A 189 5.31 0.86 9.01
CA ILE A 189 4.65 1.36 7.79
C ILE A 189 3.70 2.52 8.11
N ALA A 190 2.94 2.43 9.20
CA ALA A 190 2.05 3.50 9.65
C ALA A 190 2.82 4.80 9.94
N ASN A 191 4.00 4.70 10.56
CA ASN A 191 4.87 5.85 10.82
C ASN A 191 5.40 6.47 9.52
N ALA A 192 5.72 5.67 8.51
CA ALA A 192 6.10 6.16 7.19
C ALA A 192 4.94 6.89 6.48
N VAL A 193 3.71 6.36 6.61
CA VAL A 193 2.49 7.04 6.13
C VAL A 193 2.31 8.38 6.81
N LEU A 194 2.39 8.44 8.15
CA LEU A 194 2.24 9.67 8.92
C LEU A 194 3.29 10.72 8.54
N PHE A 195 4.54 10.30 8.36
CA PHE A 195 5.61 11.19 7.91
C PHE A 195 5.30 11.76 6.52
N LEU A 196 5.01 10.92 5.54
CA LEU A 196 4.72 11.37 4.17
C LEU A 196 3.44 12.22 4.08
N ALA A 197 2.47 12.01 4.97
CA ALA A 197 1.24 12.81 5.04
C ALA A 197 1.46 14.18 5.70
N SER A 198 2.50 14.34 6.50
CA SER A 198 2.77 15.57 7.28
C SER A 198 3.40 16.68 6.44
N GLU A 199 3.40 17.90 7.01
CA GLU A 199 4.10 19.07 6.47
C GLU A 199 5.63 18.88 6.40
N ASN A 200 6.20 17.99 7.21
CA ASN A 200 7.62 17.66 7.16
C ASN A 200 8.04 16.98 5.83
N ALA A 201 7.07 16.47 5.08
CA ALA A 201 7.26 15.90 3.76
C ALA A 201 6.73 16.80 2.63
N SER A 202 6.54 18.10 2.87
CA SER A 202 5.92 19.01 1.90
C SER A 202 6.67 19.12 0.56
N TYR A 203 7.97 18.82 0.53
CA TYR A 203 8.77 18.81 -0.71
C TYR A 203 9.06 17.41 -1.25
N ILE A 204 8.41 16.36 -0.70
CA ILE A 204 8.53 14.99 -1.17
C ILE A 204 7.30 14.66 -2.03
N ASN A 205 7.52 14.46 -3.34
CA ASN A 205 6.46 14.18 -4.30
C ASN A 205 7.00 13.25 -5.40
N GLY A 206 6.29 12.18 -5.72
CA GLY A 206 6.69 11.16 -6.71
C GLY A 206 7.71 10.15 -6.21
N HIS A 207 8.02 10.13 -4.90
CA HIS A 207 9.00 9.23 -4.31
C HIS A 207 8.41 7.86 -3.96
N ASN A 208 9.24 6.81 -4.13
CA ASN A 208 8.94 5.48 -3.61
C ASN A 208 9.83 5.22 -2.38
N LEU A 209 9.26 5.38 -1.19
CA LEU A 209 9.96 5.20 0.08
C LEU A 209 10.06 3.71 0.43
N VAL A 210 11.25 3.17 0.40
CA VAL A 210 11.50 1.78 0.82
C VAL A 210 11.60 1.70 2.33
N VAL A 211 10.79 0.81 2.94
CA VAL A 211 10.74 0.57 4.39
C VAL A 211 10.91 -0.93 4.62
N ASP A 212 12.15 -1.42 4.64
CA ASP A 212 12.46 -2.84 4.54
C ASP A 212 13.60 -3.32 5.45
N GLY A 213 14.12 -2.47 6.32
CA GLY A 213 15.26 -2.80 7.17
C GLY A 213 16.55 -3.09 6.41
N GLY A 214 16.64 -2.66 5.13
CA GLY A 214 17.80 -2.80 4.28
C GLY A 214 17.82 -4.05 3.40
N VAL A 215 16.72 -4.79 3.30
CA VAL A 215 16.63 -6.08 2.56
C VAL A 215 17.06 -5.93 1.11
N ILE A 216 16.51 -4.99 0.35
CA ILE A 216 16.79 -4.87 -1.08
C ILE A 216 18.25 -4.50 -1.39
N ASN A 217 18.98 -3.95 -0.41
CA ASN A 217 20.38 -3.57 -0.57
C ASN A 217 21.35 -4.64 -0.03
N SER A 218 20.86 -5.77 0.48
CA SER A 218 21.65 -6.75 1.23
C SER A 218 22.25 -7.87 0.38
N VAL A 219 21.98 -7.94 -0.93
CA VAL A 219 22.38 -9.05 -1.80
C VAL A 219 23.89 -9.34 -1.72
N LEU A 220 24.73 -8.33 -1.83
CA LEU A 220 26.18 -8.51 -1.77
C LEU A 220 26.68 -8.94 -0.38
N GLY A 221 25.95 -8.59 0.67
CA GLY A 221 26.29 -9.00 2.04
C GLY A 221 25.94 -10.46 2.33
N GLN A 222 25.18 -11.14 1.46
CA GLN A 222 24.84 -12.55 1.57
C GLN A 222 25.80 -13.47 0.79
N LEU A 223 26.69 -12.88 0.00
CA LEU A 223 27.67 -13.64 -0.78
C LEU A 223 28.98 -13.73 0.02
N PRO A 224 29.51 -14.94 0.23
CA PRO A 224 30.81 -15.11 0.87
C PRO A 224 31.90 -14.43 0.01
N ARG A 225 32.90 -13.85 0.66
CA ARG A 225 34.05 -13.23 0.02
C ARG A 225 35.36 -14.03 0.20
N ASP A 226 35.24 -15.10 0.97
CA ASP A 226 36.36 -15.97 1.36
C ASP A 226 36.15 -17.39 0.80
#